data_78133b813cdf4efec35268415d28e4be
#
_entry.id   78133b813cdf4efec35268415d28e4be
#
_cell.length_a   1.000
_cell.length_b   1.000
_cell.length_c   1.000
_cell.angle_alpha   90.00
_cell.angle_beta   90.00
_cell.angle_gamma   90.00
#
_symmetry.space_group_name_H-M   'P 1'
#
loop_
_entity.id
_entity.type
_entity.pdbx_description
1 polymer ?
#
loop_
_entity_poly.entity_id
_entity_poly.type
_entity_poly.pdbx_seq_one_letter_code
_entity_poly.pdbx_strand_id
1 'polypeptide(L)'
;MAVRLSAVAFKHAKDLVASGRYIYDDRDAWSEHRPTAQQENEFIRQHGFDEYAKWYLGINDERPEHTKGRYEFPYGDFENVHRCGVLSAESRAGQYKHFDIEKAAHQLHLMMDPGRGASAHRRSRASVKAAR
;
A
#
# COMPACT_ATOMS: atom_id res chain seq x y z
N MET A 1 -6.91 19.17 9.17
CA MET A 1 -5.87 18.12 9.13
C MET A 1 -5.16 18.17 7.79
N ALA A 2 -3.88 17.98 7.84
CA ALA A 2 -3.07 18.12 6.63
C ALA A 2 -2.98 16.84 5.81
N VAL A 3 -3.20 15.68 6.44
CA VAL A 3 -3.03 14.39 5.75
C VAL A 3 -4.34 13.95 5.12
N ARG A 4 -4.28 13.61 3.85
CA ARG A 4 -5.47 13.20 3.09
C ARG A 4 -5.14 12.01 2.20
N LEU A 5 -6.18 11.32 1.75
CA LEU A 5 -6.02 10.20 0.83
C LEU A 5 -5.50 10.68 -0.52
N SER A 6 -4.53 9.95 -1.06
CA SER A 6 -4.06 10.15 -2.42
C SER A 6 -4.88 9.27 -3.36
N ALA A 7 -5.73 9.90 -4.17
CA ALA A 7 -6.53 9.15 -5.13
C ALA A 7 -5.67 8.44 -6.16
N VAL A 8 -4.56 9.06 -6.54
CA VAL A 8 -3.64 8.48 -7.52
C VAL A 8 -3.01 7.21 -6.95
N ALA A 9 -2.55 7.26 -5.70
CA ALA A 9 -1.93 6.10 -5.07
C ALA A 9 -2.96 4.98 -4.86
N PHE A 10 -4.16 5.33 -4.46
CA PHE A 10 -5.21 4.34 -4.24
C PHE A 10 -5.54 3.61 -5.54
N LYS A 11 -5.68 4.37 -6.64
CA LYS A 11 -5.94 3.75 -7.94
C LYS A 11 -4.78 2.84 -8.35
N HIS A 12 -3.56 3.30 -8.15
CA HIS A 12 -2.37 2.51 -8.47
C HIS A 12 -2.37 1.19 -7.70
N ALA A 13 -2.66 1.26 -6.40
CA ALA A 13 -2.73 0.07 -5.56
C ALA A 13 -3.82 -0.90 -6.02
N LYS A 14 -5.00 -0.37 -6.35
CA LYS A 14 -6.09 -1.22 -6.84
C LYS A 14 -5.72 -1.91 -8.14
N ASP A 15 -5.08 -1.19 -9.05
CA ASP A 15 -4.66 -1.77 -10.32
C ASP A 15 -3.64 -2.89 -10.11
N LEU A 16 -2.72 -2.69 -9.19
CA LEU A 16 -1.72 -3.73 -8.88
C LEU A 16 -2.38 -4.98 -8.32
N VAL A 17 -3.27 -4.80 -7.35
CA VAL A 17 -3.97 -5.95 -6.76
C VAL A 17 -4.81 -6.67 -7.80
N ALA A 18 -5.53 -5.92 -8.64
CA ALA A 18 -6.35 -6.52 -9.67
C ALA A 18 -5.52 -7.28 -10.70
N SER A 19 -4.26 -6.88 -10.88
CA SER A 19 -3.34 -7.55 -11.81
C SER A 19 -2.60 -8.72 -11.17
N GLY A 20 -2.87 -9.01 -9.91
CA GLY A 20 -2.17 -10.08 -9.20
C GLY A 20 -0.81 -9.68 -8.66
N ARG A 21 -0.49 -8.41 -8.67
CA ARG A 21 0.82 -7.93 -8.23
C ARG A 21 0.76 -7.56 -6.76
N TYR A 22 0.56 -8.55 -5.92
CA TYR A 22 0.55 -8.36 -4.47
C TYR A 22 1.09 -9.60 -3.78
N ILE A 23 1.61 -9.40 -2.58
CA ILE A 23 2.16 -10.47 -1.74
C ILE A 23 1.23 -10.64 -0.55
N TYR A 24 0.72 -11.86 -0.37
CA TYR A 24 -0.21 -12.16 0.73
C TYR A 24 0.59 -12.63 1.94
N ASP A 25 1.24 -11.69 2.60
CA ASP A 25 2.13 -11.99 3.72
C ASP A 25 1.44 -11.77 5.06
N ASP A 26 2.14 -12.11 6.13
CA ASP A 26 1.59 -12.05 7.48
C ASP A 26 1.43 -10.62 7.94
N ARG A 27 0.41 -10.40 8.77
CA ARG A 27 0.06 -9.08 9.26
C ARG A 27 1.25 -8.33 9.87
N ASP A 28 2.10 -9.04 10.60
CA ASP A 28 3.16 -8.39 11.38
C ASP A 28 4.49 -8.30 10.65
N ALA A 29 4.50 -8.60 9.35
CA ALA A 29 5.75 -8.65 8.59
C ALA A 29 6.18 -7.32 7.99
N TRP A 30 5.39 -6.25 8.15
CA TRP A 30 5.67 -4.99 7.43
C TRP A 30 7.02 -4.38 7.81
N SER A 31 7.41 -4.46 9.09
CA SER A 31 8.70 -3.90 9.49
C SER A 31 9.87 -4.55 8.73
N GLU A 32 9.68 -5.81 8.29
CA GLU A 32 10.72 -6.54 7.54
C GLU A 32 10.62 -6.32 6.04
N HIS A 33 9.42 -6.05 5.54
CA HIS A 33 9.19 -5.99 4.09
C HIS A 33 9.17 -4.57 3.54
N ARG A 34 9.01 -3.58 4.39
CA ARG A 34 8.95 -2.20 3.93
C ARG A 34 10.30 -1.77 3.35
N PRO A 35 10.30 -0.89 2.36
CA PRO A 35 11.57 -0.43 1.80
C PRO A 35 12.41 0.29 2.84
N THR A 36 13.71 0.09 2.74
CA THR A 36 14.66 0.86 3.56
C THR A 36 14.80 2.26 3.01
N ALA A 37 15.38 3.16 3.82
CA ALA A 37 15.65 4.52 3.36
C ALA A 37 16.50 4.53 2.10
N GLN A 38 17.47 3.62 2.04
CA GLN A 38 18.33 3.51 0.87
C GLN A 38 17.55 3.10 -0.36
N GLN A 39 16.65 2.12 -0.22
CA GLN A 39 15.81 1.68 -1.33
C GLN A 39 14.87 2.79 -1.79
N GLU A 40 14.33 3.56 -0.85
CA GLU A 40 13.49 4.71 -1.19
C GLU A 40 14.27 5.74 -2.00
N ASN A 41 15.47 6.06 -1.53
CA ASN A 41 16.31 7.05 -2.21
C ASN A 41 16.66 6.59 -3.62
N GLU A 42 16.97 5.30 -3.78
CA GLU A 42 17.31 4.76 -5.08
C GLU A 42 16.11 4.80 -6.03
N PHE A 43 14.91 4.48 -5.52
CA PHE A 43 13.71 4.52 -6.34
C PHE A 43 13.43 5.96 -6.80
N ILE A 44 13.57 6.94 -5.89
CA ILE A 44 13.36 8.34 -6.22
C ILE A 44 14.38 8.78 -7.29
N ARG A 45 15.63 8.36 -7.12
CA ARG A 45 16.69 8.74 -8.07
C ARG A 45 16.38 8.21 -9.47
N GLN A 46 15.85 6.99 -9.56
CA GLN A 46 15.59 6.36 -10.86
C GLN A 46 14.26 6.79 -11.47
N HIS A 47 13.24 7.05 -10.65
CA HIS A 47 11.88 7.22 -11.15
C HIS A 47 11.24 8.55 -10.78
N GLY A 48 11.81 9.29 -9.84
CA GLY A 48 11.28 10.59 -9.44
C GLY A 48 10.20 10.50 -8.37
N PHE A 49 9.85 11.66 -7.82
CA PHE A 49 8.87 11.73 -6.75
C PHE A 49 7.44 11.45 -7.20
N ASP A 50 7.11 11.69 -8.47
CA ASP A 50 5.76 11.40 -8.95
C ASP A 50 5.48 9.90 -8.88
N GLU A 51 6.47 9.08 -9.25
CA GLU A 51 6.32 7.63 -9.15
C GLU A 51 6.40 7.16 -7.71
N TYR A 52 7.28 7.76 -6.93
CA TYR A 52 7.39 7.45 -5.50
C TYR A 52 6.06 7.67 -4.78
N ALA A 53 5.41 8.78 -5.09
CA ALA A 53 4.15 9.15 -4.43
C ALA A 53 3.04 8.10 -4.64
N LYS A 54 3.10 7.35 -5.73
CA LYS A 54 2.06 6.36 -6.02
C LYS A 54 2.04 5.20 -5.02
N TRP A 55 3.09 5.06 -4.22
CA TRP A 55 3.23 3.96 -3.27
C TRP A 55 2.82 4.32 -1.85
N TYR A 56 2.23 5.50 -1.66
CA TYR A 56 1.84 6.02 -0.35
C TYR A 56 0.41 6.50 -0.41
N LEU A 57 -0.44 5.93 0.44
CA LEU A 57 -1.88 6.26 0.41
C LEU A 57 -2.19 7.65 0.95
N GLY A 58 -1.27 8.25 1.70
CA GLY A 58 -1.52 9.55 2.31
C GLY A 58 -0.60 10.64 1.78
N ILE A 59 -1.13 11.85 1.67
CA ILE A 59 -0.36 13.04 1.32
C ILE A 59 -0.53 14.04 2.44
N ASN A 60 0.60 14.56 2.95
CA ASN A 60 0.60 15.62 3.95
C ASN A 60 0.84 16.95 3.24
N ASP A 61 -0.22 17.73 3.06
CA ASP A 61 -0.17 18.98 2.30
C ASP A 61 0.67 20.05 2.96
N GLU A 62 1.00 19.88 4.24
CA GLU A 62 1.83 20.86 4.95
C GLU A 62 3.32 20.65 4.68
N ARG A 63 3.70 19.54 4.07
CA ARG A 63 5.10 19.28 3.75
C ARG A 63 5.38 19.67 2.32
N PRO A 64 6.60 20.14 2.03
CA PRO A 64 6.93 20.59 0.67
C PRO A 64 6.86 19.45 -0.34
N GLU A 65 6.54 19.81 -1.58
CA GLU A 65 6.60 18.86 -2.68
C GLU A 65 8.04 18.36 -2.84
N HIS A 66 8.16 17.14 -3.35
CA HIS A 66 9.45 16.52 -3.63
C HIS A 66 10.27 16.31 -2.36
N THR A 67 9.58 16.00 -1.25
CA THR A 67 10.23 15.54 -0.02
C THR A 67 9.55 14.26 0.43
N LYS A 68 10.31 13.39 1.09
CA LYS A 68 9.76 12.11 1.54
C LYS A 68 8.71 12.30 2.63
N GLY A 69 8.83 13.35 3.44
CA GLY A 69 7.88 13.59 4.51
C GLY A 69 6.48 13.96 4.06
N ARG A 70 6.32 14.33 2.79
CA ARG A 70 5.00 14.63 2.24
C ARG A 70 4.15 13.38 2.08
N TYR A 71 4.77 12.20 1.91
CA TYR A 71 4.06 10.96 1.57
C TYR A 71 4.05 10.01 2.74
N GLU A 72 2.86 9.53 3.11
CA GLU A 72 2.66 8.71 4.30
C GLU A 72 1.83 7.48 3.95
N PHE A 73 1.86 6.49 4.82
CA PHE A 73 1.09 5.26 4.68
C PHE A 73 1.53 4.44 3.47
N PRO A 74 2.79 3.98 3.49
CA PRO A 74 3.27 3.08 2.44
C PRO A 74 2.55 1.73 2.50
N TYR A 75 2.39 1.11 1.33
CA TYR A 75 1.65 -0.15 1.26
C TYR A 75 2.36 -1.22 0.44
N GLY A 76 3.52 -0.93 -0.11
CA GLY A 76 4.21 -1.88 -0.98
C GLY A 76 5.71 -1.65 -1.01
N ASP A 77 6.39 -2.40 -1.88
CA ASP A 77 7.85 -2.41 -1.96
C ASP A 77 8.37 -1.85 -3.29
N PHE A 78 7.56 -1.01 -3.96
CA PHE A 78 7.88 -0.43 -5.26
C PHE A 78 7.80 -1.43 -6.42
N GLU A 79 7.31 -2.63 -6.15
CA GLU A 79 7.03 -3.62 -7.18
C GLU A 79 5.67 -4.25 -6.97
N ASN A 80 5.38 -4.64 -5.76
CA ASN A 80 4.13 -5.29 -5.41
C ASN A 80 3.51 -4.65 -4.18
N VAL A 81 2.18 -4.74 -4.09
CA VAL A 81 1.49 -4.42 -2.86
C VAL A 81 1.78 -5.52 -1.85
N HIS A 82 2.01 -5.15 -0.59
CA HIS A 82 2.17 -6.13 0.49
C HIS A 82 0.95 -6.09 1.39
N ARG A 83 0.34 -7.25 1.63
CA ARG A 83 -0.80 -7.32 2.53
C ARG A 83 -0.45 -6.75 3.90
N CYS A 84 0.75 -7.07 4.41
CA CYS A 84 1.17 -6.54 5.71
C CYS A 84 1.26 -5.01 5.68
N GLY A 85 1.67 -4.42 4.56
CA GLY A 85 1.71 -2.96 4.43
C GLY A 85 0.33 -2.35 4.43
N VAL A 86 -0.60 -2.97 3.70
CA VAL A 86 -1.99 -2.50 3.66
C VAL A 86 -2.62 -2.58 5.05
N LEU A 87 -2.43 -3.68 5.76
CA LEU A 87 -2.98 -3.84 7.11
C LEU A 87 -2.37 -2.84 8.08
N SER A 88 -1.07 -2.58 7.96
CA SER A 88 -0.41 -1.58 8.78
C SER A 88 -0.98 -0.19 8.51
N ALA A 89 -1.17 0.16 7.24
CA ALA A 89 -1.75 1.45 6.86
C ALA A 89 -3.16 1.60 7.40
N GLU A 90 -3.96 0.54 7.27
CA GLU A 90 -5.34 0.55 7.77
C GLU A 90 -5.37 0.80 9.27
N SER A 91 -4.55 0.07 10.00
CA SER A 91 -4.50 0.17 11.46
C SER A 91 -4.05 1.56 11.91
N ARG A 92 -2.99 2.07 11.30
CA ARG A 92 -2.46 3.37 11.69
C ARG A 92 -3.42 4.50 11.32
N ALA A 93 -4.04 4.41 10.15
CA ALA A 93 -5.00 5.43 9.72
C ALA A 93 -6.18 5.47 10.67
N GLY A 94 -6.67 4.31 11.09
CA GLY A 94 -7.76 4.26 12.07
C GLY A 94 -7.35 4.85 13.40
N GLN A 95 -6.15 4.51 13.86
CA GLN A 95 -5.63 5.02 15.12
C GLN A 95 -5.55 6.55 15.13
N TYR A 96 -5.14 7.15 14.03
CA TYR A 96 -5.01 8.60 13.92
C TYR A 96 -6.22 9.27 13.28
N LYS A 97 -7.29 8.51 13.07
CA LYS A 97 -8.58 9.01 12.60
C LYS A 97 -8.53 9.61 11.19
N HIS A 98 -7.64 9.08 10.35
CA HIS A 98 -7.64 9.40 8.92
C HIS A 98 -8.57 8.42 8.22
N PHE A 99 -9.88 8.66 8.37
CA PHE A 99 -10.88 7.66 7.96
C PHE A 99 -10.94 7.44 6.46
N ASP A 100 -10.58 8.44 5.66
CA ASP A 100 -10.52 8.26 4.22
C ASP A 100 -9.43 7.25 3.83
N ILE A 101 -8.28 7.34 4.48
CA ILE A 101 -7.17 6.42 4.22
C ILE A 101 -7.48 5.05 4.78
N GLU A 102 -8.06 5.00 5.98
CA GLU A 102 -8.45 3.73 6.59
C GLU A 102 -9.41 2.97 5.67
N LYS A 103 -10.40 3.67 5.14
CA LYS A 103 -11.41 3.05 4.27
C LYS A 103 -10.78 2.53 2.99
N ALA A 104 -9.86 3.30 2.40
CA ALA A 104 -9.18 2.86 1.19
C ALA A 104 -8.32 1.63 1.45
N ALA A 105 -7.56 1.63 2.55
CA ALA A 105 -6.73 0.49 2.90
C ALA A 105 -7.60 -0.74 3.18
N HIS A 106 -8.73 -0.55 3.84
CA HIS A 106 -9.66 -1.65 4.10
C HIS A 106 -10.18 -2.26 2.79
N GLN A 107 -10.50 -1.42 1.82
CA GLN A 107 -10.95 -1.92 0.52
C GLN A 107 -9.87 -2.75 -0.16
N LEU A 108 -8.60 -2.29 -0.11
CA LEU A 108 -7.50 -3.07 -0.65
C LEU A 108 -7.33 -4.40 0.08
N HIS A 109 -7.48 -4.38 1.40
CA HIS A 109 -7.42 -5.58 2.22
C HIS A 109 -8.46 -6.60 1.74
N LEU A 110 -9.68 -6.15 1.53
CA LEU A 110 -10.75 -7.03 1.08
C LEU A 110 -10.48 -7.59 -0.32
N MET A 111 -9.89 -6.78 -1.19
CA MET A 111 -9.56 -7.25 -2.54
C MET A 111 -8.51 -8.37 -2.52
N MET A 112 -7.62 -8.34 -1.53
CA MET A 112 -6.57 -9.34 -1.44
C MET A 112 -6.98 -10.58 -0.66
N ASP A 113 -8.17 -10.60 -0.09
CA ASP A 113 -8.62 -11.69 0.77
C ASP A 113 -9.72 -12.47 0.08
N PRO A 114 -9.35 -13.33 -0.90
CA PRO A 114 -10.37 -14.00 -1.73
C PRO A 114 -11.25 -14.94 -0.96
N GLY A 115 -10.80 -15.42 0.18
CA GLY A 115 -11.60 -16.34 0.98
C GLY A 115 -12.86 -15.73 1.52
N ARG A 116 -12.95 -14.42 1.52
CA ARG A 116 -14.14 -13.76 2.00
C ARG A 116 -15.28 -13.77 0.99
N GLY A 117 -14.98 -13.69 -0.18
CA GLY A 117 -15.98 -13.67 -1.17
C GLY A 117 -16.25 -15.01 -1.60
N ALA A 118 -15.95 -15.34 -1.63
CA ALA A 118 -16.21 -16.21 -2.23
C ALA A 118 -15.70 -17.07 -2.97
N SER A 119 -15.35 -16.97 -2.92
CA SER A 119 -14.90 -17.45 -3.39
C SER A 119 -14.10 -17.79 -3.88
N ALA A 120 -13.77 -18.01 -3.83
CA ALA A 120 -13.00 -18.10 -4.16
C ALA A 120 -12.20 -18.34 -5.00
N HIS A 121 -11.97 -18.19 -4.72
CA HIS A 121 -11.06 -18.32 -5.28
C HIS A 121 -10.03 -18.26 -5.55
N ARG A 122 -9.77 -18.31 -5.54
CA ARG A 122 -8.92 -18.20 -5.68
C ARG A 122 -7.93 -18.26 -5.69
N ARG A 123 -7.66 -18.32 -5.44
CA ARG A 123 -6.95 -18.35 -5.31
C ARG A 123 -6.11 -18.46 -5.49
N SER A 124 -5.85 -18.47 -5.40
CA SER A 124 -5.24 -18.58 -5.44
C SER A 124 -4.48 -18.74 -5.59
N ARG A 125 -4.39 -18.78 -5.60
CA ARG A 125 -3.87 -18.79 -5.68
C ARG A 125 -3.21 -18.74 -5.63
N ALA A 126 -3.04 -18.60 -5.62
CA ALA A 126 -2.54 -18.44 -5.47
C ALA A 126 -1.93 -18.51 -5.35
N SER A 127 -1.85 -18.47 -5.24
CA SER A 127 -1.59 -18.42 -5.05
C SER A 127 -1.08 -18.59 -5.01
N VAL A 128 -1.05 -18.43 -4.96
CA VAL A 128 -0.91 -18.50 -4.88
C VAL A 128 -0.41 -18.66 -4.88
N LYS A 129 -0.13 -18.45 -4.84
CA LYS A 129 0.02 -18.46 -4.73
C LYS A 129 0.38 -18.65 -4.57
N ALA A 130 0.55 -18.39 -4.49
CA ALA A 130 0.56 -18.43 -4.25
C ALA A 130 0.85 -18.77 -4.04
N ALA A 131 1.01 -18.65 -3.91
CA ALA A 131 0.87 -18.79 -3.72
C ALA A 131 1.05 -19.08 -3.59
N ARG A 132 1.21 -18.96 -3.45
CA ARG A 132 0.88 -18.93 -3.33
C ARG A 132 0.99 -19.21 -3.19
#